data_86a9d38c011edc4435ff27cb084a7484
#
_entry.id   86a9d38c011edc4435ff27cb084a7484
#
_cell.length_a   1.000
_cell.length_b   1.000
_cell.length_c   1.000
_cell.angle_alpha   90.00
_cell.angle_beta   90.00
_cell.angle_gamma   90.00
#
_symmetry.space_group_name_H-M   'P 1'
#
loop_
_entity.id
_entity.type
_entity.pdbx_description
1 polymer ?
#
loop_
_entity_poly.entity_id
_entity_poly.type
_entity_poly.pdbx_seq_one_letter_code
_entity_poly.pdbx_strand_id
1 'polypeptide(L)'
;MQVHGCIQKEKIIVYINPSCKQNLINVNLAKKLQVPAKQIEHTQVDNEDVQVYKDLKLSMGKHVLHSYFYTLKTDNMDVILG
;
A
#
# COMPACT_ATOMS: atom_id res chain seq x y z
N MET A 1 -6.80 -7.48 12.37
CA MET A 1 -5.57 -7.33 13.19
C MET A 1 -4.78 -6.14 12.70
N GLN A 2 -4.25 -5.37 13.61
CA GLN A 2 -3.45 -4.20 13.31
C GLN A 2 -2.02 -4.39 13.80
N VAL A 3 -1.04 -3.98 13.00
CA VAL A 3 0.35 -3.95 13.42
C VAL A 3 0.96 -2.63 12.99
N HIS A 4 2.01 -2.22 13.66
CA HIS A 4 2.76 -1.03 13.27
C HIS A 4 3.77 -1.38 12.20
N GLY A 5 3.90 -0.51 11.22
CA GLY A 5 4.84 -0.69 10.12
C GLY A 5 5.47 0.60 9.69
N CYS A 6 6.29 0.50 8.67
CA CYS A 6 6.98 1.66 8.11
C CYS A 6 7.21 1.44 6.61
N ILE A 7 6.93 2.46 5.82
CA ILE A 7 7.31 2.51 4.40
C ILE A 7 8.15 3.75 4.22
N GLN A 8 9.38 3.57 3.72
CA GLN A 8 10.39 4.61 3.67
C GLN A 8 10.61 5.13 5.09
N LYS A 9 10.27 6.36 5.40
CA LYS A 9 10.39 6.89 6.76
C LYS A 9 9.03 7.18 7.39
N GLU A 10 7.96 6.79 6.70
CA GLU A 10 6.60 7.03 7.18
C GLU A 10 6.16 5.90 8.10
N LYS A 11 5.79 6.25 9.32
CA LYS A 11 5.22 5.29 10.28
C LYS A 11 3.74 5.12 9.95
N ILE A 12 3.31 3.88 9.86
CA ILE A 12 1.96 3.56 9.42
C ILE A 12 1.35 2.47 10.27
N ILE A 13 0.04 2.34 10.17
CA ILE A 13 -0.68 1.21 10.75
C ILE A 13 -1.08 0.28 9.60
N VAL A 14 -0.72 -1.00 9.77
CA VAL A 14 -1.00 -2.03 8.80
C VAL A 14 -2.17 -2.87 9.29
N TYR A 15 -3.23 -2.94 8.50
CA TYR A 15 -4.38 -3.80 8.78
C TYR A 15 -4.21 -5.09 8.00
N ILE A 16 -4.28 -6.22 8.68
CA ILE A 16 -4.17 -7.52 8.05
C ILE A 16 -5.56 -8.10 7.90
N ASN A 17 -5.98 -8.28 6.65
CA ASN A 17 -7.31 -8.77 6.32
C ASN A 17 -7.20 -9.89 5.27
N PRO A 18 -7.24 -11.16 5.72
CA PRO A 18 -7.10 -12.29 4.79
C PRO A 18 -8.21 -12.38 3.75
N SER A 19 -9.33 -11.69 3.97
CA SER A 19 -10.42 -11.65 2.98
C SER A 19 -10.13 -10.74 1.81
N CYS A 20 -9.18 -9.83 1.92
CA CYS A 20 -8.75 -9.01 0.80
C CYS A 20 -7.87 -9.83 -0.13
N LYS A 21 -8.08 -9.68 -1.43
CA LYS A 21 -7.30 -10.41 -2.42
C LYS A 21 -6.02 -9.67 -2.81
N GLN A 22 -5.91 -8.41 -2.44
CA GLN A 22 -4.82 -7.54 -2.86
C GLN A 22 -4.36 -6.69 -1.69
N ASN A 23 -3.10 -6.27 -1.75
CA ASN A 23 -2.59 -5.30 -0.81
C ASN A 23 -3.05 -3.91 -1.25
N LEU A 24 -3.49 -3.10 -0.30
CA LEU A 24 -4.03 -1.77 -0.57
C LEU A 24 -3.25 -0.72 0.22
N ILE A 25 -3.04 0.44 -0.39
CA ILE A 25 -2.39 1.57 0.25
C ILE A 25 -3.24 2.82 0.07
N ASN A 26 -3.35 3.60 1.13
CA ASN A 26 -4.05 4.87 1.07
C ASN A 26 -3.42 5.78 0.02
N VAL A 27 -4.24 6.37 -0.85
CA VAL A 27 -3.76 7.19 -1.94
C VAL A 27 -2.98 8.41 -1.45
N ASN A 28 -3.39 9.01 -0.34
CA ASN A 28 -2.71 10.17 0.21
C ASN A 28 -1.34 9.79 0.80
N LEU A 29 -1.27 8.63 1.42
CA LEU A 29 0.02 8.10 1.89
C LEU A 29 0.93 7.79 0.70
N ALA A 30 0.41 7.15 -0.32
CA ALA A 30 1.20 6.81 -1.50
C ALA A 30 1.81 8.05 -2.16
N LYS A 31 1.07 9.16 -2.18
CA LYS A 31 1.56 10.41 -2.76
C LYS A 31 2.73 11.01 -1.98
N LYS A 32 2.87 10.70 -0.71
CA LYS A 32 3.99 11.16 0.10
C LYS A 32 5.26 10.36 -0.15
N LEU A 33 5.13 9.17 -0.71
CA LEU A 33 6.27 8.29 -0.95
C LEU A 33 7.00 8.71 -2.21
N GLN A 34 8.32 8.57 -2.18
CA GLN A 34 9.14 8.86 -3.36
C GLN A 34 9.36 7.57 -4.14
N VAL A 35 8.41 7.27 -5.03
CA VAL A 35 8.45 6.07 -5.84
C VAL A 35 8.69 6.47 -7.28
N PRO A 36 9.72 5.91 -7.94
CA PRO A 36 9.97 6.21 -9.35
C PRO A 36 8.77 5.85 -10.22
N ALA A 37 8.49 6.68 -11.23
CA ALA A 37 7.34 6.47 -12.10
C ALA A 37 7.35 5.09 -12.76
N LYS A 38 8.54 4.52 -13.00
CA LYS A 38 8.67 3.20 -13.61
C LYS A 38 8.12 2.07 -12.71
N GLN A 39 7.96 2.34 -11.41
CA GLN A 39 7.40 1.36 -10.47
C GLN A 39 5.91 1.57 -10.24
N ILE A 40 5.30 2.50 -10.95
CA ILE A 40 3.88 2.81 -10.80
C ILE A 40 3.17 2.46 -12.10
N GLU A 41 2.21 1.57 -12.04
CA GLU A 41 1.36 1.23 -13.17
C GLU A 41 -0.03 1.81 -12.96
N HIS A 42 -0.71 2.10 -14.06
CA HIS A 42 -2.10 2.49 -14.05
C HIS A 42 -2.94 1.35 -14.58
N THR A 43 -4.02 1.05 -13.89
CA THR A 43 -4.96 0.02 -14.29
C THR A 43 -6.37 0.50 -14.00
N GLN A 44 -7.37 -0.24 -14.48
CA GLN A 44 -8.75 0.06 -14.19
C GLN A 44 -9.35 -1.07 -13.37
N VAL A 45 -10.01 -0.68 -12.29
CA VAL A 45 -10.77 -1.59 -11.43
C VAL A 45 -12.17 -0.98 -11.31
N ASP A 46 -13.19 -1.73 -11.74
CA ASP A 46 -14.57 -1.28 -11.73
C ASP A 46 -14.76 0.09 -12.43
N ASN A 47 -14.08 0.26 -13.58
CA ASN A 47 -14.12 1.47 -14.40
C ASN A 47 -13.47 2.70 -13.75
N GLU A 48 -12.72 2.52 -12.66
CA GLU A 48 -11.96 3.58 -12.05
C GLU A 48 -10.47 3.38 -12.31
N ASP A 49 -9.77 4.49 -12.57
CA ASP A 49 -8.33 4.46 -12.72
C ASP A 49 -7.69 4.25 -11.35
N VAL A 50 -6.85 3.24 -11.25
CA VAL A 50 -6.14 2.90 -10.02
C VAL A 50 -4.65 2.81 -10.33
N GLN A 51 -3.83 3.37 -9.45
CA GLN A 51 -2.40 3.21 -9.53
C GLN A 51 -1.99 1.96 -8.76
N VAL A 52 -1.02 1.23 -9.30
CA VAL A 52 -0.43 0.07 -8.65
C VAL A 52 1.04 0.36 -8.40
N TYR A 53 1.43 0.35 -7.14
CA TYR A 53 2.82 0.55 -6.74
C TYR A 53 3.49 -0.81 -6.67
N LYS A 54 4.40 -1.06 -7.61
CA LYS A 54 5.11 -2.34 -7.69
C LYS A 54 6.31 -2.32 -6.77
N ASP A 55 6.62 -3.48 -6.20
CA ASP A 55 7.83 -3.69 -5.39
C ASP A 55 8.00 -2.66 -4.27
N LEU A 56 6.90 -2.34 -3.60
CA LEU A 56 6.94 -1.43 -2.47
C LEU A 56 7.40 -2.18 -1.23
N LYS A 57 8.37 -1.62 -0.52
CA LYS A 57 8.95 -2.24 0.67
C LYS A 57 8.20 -1.80 1.92
N LEU A 58 7.62 -2.76 2.61
CA LEU A 58 6.93 -2.54 3.88
C LEU A 58 7.69 -3.26 4.99
N SER A 59 8.06 -2.52 6.02
CA SER A 59 8.72 -3.08 7.20
C SER A 59 7.74 -3.19 8.35
N MET A 60 7.70 -4.35 9.02
CA MET A 60 6.86 -4.61 10.18
C MET A 60 7.74 -5.31 11.23
N GLY A 61 8.31 -4.54 12.16
CA GLY A 61 9.27 -5.08 13.10
C GLY A 61 10.47 -5.66 12.36
N LYS A 62 10.69 -6.96 12.52
CA LYS A 62 11.79 -7.66 11.85
C LYS A 62 11.42 -8.19 10.47
N HIS A 63 10.16 -8.07 10.09
CA HIS A 63 9.67 -8.59 8.81
C HIS A 63 9.70 -7.50 7.77
N VAL A 64 10.18 -7.84 6.58
CA VAL A 64 10.22 -6.94 5.44
C VAL A 64 9.50 -7.62 4.28
N LEU A 65 8.53 -6.92 3.72
CA LEU A 65 7.72 -7.40 2.60
C LEU A 65 7.92 -6.50 1.40
N HIS A 66 8.22 -7.09 0.26
CA HIS A 66 8.19 -6.40 -1.03
C HIS A 66 7.01 -6.91 -1.82
N SER A 67 6.09 -6.05 -2.19
CA SER A 67 4.88 -6.50 -2.88
C SER A 67 4.24 -5.38 -3.68
N TYR A 68 3.17 -5.74 -4.38
CA TYR A 68 2.34 -4.82 -5.12
C TYR A 68 1.29 -4.23 -4.19
N PHE A 69 1.04 -2.93 -4.32
CA PHE A 69 0.01 -2.25 -3.55
C PHE A 69 -0.87 -1.45 -4.49
N TYR A 70 -2.17 -1.68 -4.43
CA TYR A 70 -3.16 -0.91 -5.17
C TYR A 70 -3.58 0.28 -4.32
N THR A 71 -3.76 1.44 -4.94
CA THR A 71 -4.18 2.63 -4.19
C THR A 71 -5.66 2.54 -3.83
N LEU A 72 -5.97 3.01 -2.64
CA LEU A 72 -7.32 3.01 -2.09
C LEU A 72 -7.66 4.40 -1.59
N LYS A 73 -8.82 4.89 -2.00
CA LYS A 73 -9.34 6.18 -1.52
C LYS A 73 -10.08 5.95 -0.22
N THR A 74 -9.44 6.25 0.89
CA THR A 74 -10.03 6.16 2.21
C THR A 74 -9.32 7.14 3.15
N ASP A 75 -10.03 7.63 4.15
CA ASP A 75 -9.45 8.58 5.10
C ASP A 75 -8.89 7.91 6.35
N ASN A 76 -9.20 6.64 6.57
CA ASN A 76 -9.01 6.02 7.88
C ASN A 76 -7.96 4.90 7.92
N MET A 77 -7.45 4.48 6.79
CA MET A 77 -6.53 3.33 6.76
C MET A 77 -5.29 3.66 5.96
N ASP A 78 -4.13 3.29 6.49
CA ASP A 78 -2.87 3.49 5.78
C ASP A 78 -2.62 2.37 4.78
N VAL A 79 -2.54 1.14 5.27
CA VAL A 79 -2.22 -0.04 4.45
C VAL A 79 -3.08 -1.21 4.90
N ILE A 80 -3.55 -1.98 3.92
CA ILE A 80 -4.26 -3.23 4.16
C ILE A 80 -3.50 -4.34 3.45
N LEU A 81 -3.13 -5.38 4.18
CA LEU A 81 -2.51 -6.57 3.59
C LEU A 81 -3.56 -7.65 3.37
N GLY A 82 -3.56 -8.16 2.16
CA GLY A 82 -4.44 -9.26 1.79
C GLY A 82 -3.83 -10.63 2.03
#